data_c0502caa46dedcb1f14ad0bc51b96f59
#
_entry.id   c0502caa46dedcb1f14ad0bc51b96f59
#
_cell.length_a   1.000
_cell.length_b   1.000
_cell.length_c   1.000
_cell.angle_alpha   90.00
_cell.angle_beta   90.00
_cell.angle_gamma   90.00
#
_symmetry.space_group_name_H-M   'P 1'
#
loop_
_entity.id
_entity.type
_entity.pdbx_description
1 polymer ?
#
loop_
_entity_poly.entity_id
_entity_poly.type
_entity_poly.pdbx_seq_one_letter_code
_entity_poly.pdbx_strand_id
1 'polypeptide(L)'
;MSASSPRIHGSDVDEILARRAERARAAPAADRSEVALPVAEFGLGAERYAIPLASLRAVLPLRLVTPIPRAPAHVIGLLRFQGQLVTAHSLMALLGVKGWRQDCAVLLVLERDDGRRVAIDCEHVPRIDALPQRAVDQARARGAGPVHEVTAEGLRPVALLDVAALLARGAEASHG
;
A
#
# COMPACT_ATOMS: atom_id res chain seq x y z
N MET A 1 12.18 18.30 -50.86
CA MET A 1 11.41 17.29 -50.11
C MET A 1 11.27 17.81 -48.68
N SER A 2 10.13 18.49 -48.40
CA SER A 2 9.89 19.12 -47.09
C SER A 2 9.10 18.16 -46.22
N ALA A 3 9.66 17.80 -45.10
CA ALA A 3 8.98 17.02 -44.06
C ALA A 3 8.13 17.95 -43.20
N SER A 4 6.82 17.79 -43.30
CA SER A 4 5.84 18.51 -42.48
C SER A 4 5.73 17.82 -41.13
N SER A 5 6.16 18.49 -40.04
CA SER A 5 5.93 18.06 -38.68
C SER A 5 4.46 18.26 -38.32
N PRO A 6 3.79 17.28 -37.65
CA PRO A 6 2.41 17.45 -37.19
C PRO A 6 2.36 18.45 -36.05
N ARG A 7 1.64 19.56 -36.23
CA ARG A 7 1.29 20.49 -35.15
C ARG A 7 0.18 19.87 -34.31
N ILE A 8 0.48 19.57 -33.06
CA ILE A 8 -0.51 19.21 -32.08
C ILE A 8 -1.33 20.47 -31.77
N HIS A 9 -2.61 20.48 -32.11
CA HIS A 9 -3.52 21.59 -31.88
C HIS A 9 -3.87 21.62 -30.40
N GLY A 10 -3.84 22.81 -29.77
CA GLY A 10 -4.15 23.03 -28.36
C GLY A 10 -5.56 22.56 -27.92
N SER A 11 -6.48 22.38 -28.88
CA SER A 11 -7.83 21.87 -28.64
C SER A 11 -7.86 20.42 -28.13
N ASP A 12 -6.89 19.58 -28.52
CA ASP A 12 -6.84 18.16 -28.09
C ASP A 12 -6.43 18.03 -26.62
N VAL A 13 -5.58 18.94 -26.14
CA VAL A 13 -5.14 18.96 -24.73
C VAL A 13 -6.29 19.42 -23.84
N ASP A 14 -7.03 20.44 -24.26
CA ASP A 14 -8.18 20.95 -23.52
C ASP A 14 -9.34 19.93 -23.46
N GLU A 15 -9.55 19.15 -24.52
CA GLU A 15 -10.56 18.09 -24.53
C GLU A 15 -10.16 16.92 -23.61
N ILE A 16 -8.87 16.57 -23.56
CA ILE A 16 -8.35 15.53 -22.63
C ILE A 16 -8.46 15.99 -21.18
N LEU A 17 -8.19 17.26 -20.91
CA LEU A 17 -8.32 17.84 -19.57
C LEU A 17 -9.79 17.93 -19.15
N ALA A 18 -10.68 18.32 -20.06
CA ALA A 18 -12.13 18.36 -19.82
C ALA A 18 -12.69 16.95 -19.53
N ARG A 19 -12.32 15.92 -20.31
CA ARG A 19 -12.72 14.53 -20.03
C ARG A 19 -12.15 13.98 -18.71
N ARG A 20 -10.95 14.39 -18.30
CA ARG A 20 -10.39 14.04 -16.98
C ARG A 20 -11.15 14.74 -15.87
N ALA A 21 -11.50 16.00 -16.04
CA ALA A 21 -12.30 16.76 -15.09
C ALA A 21 -13.73 16.20 -14.95
N GLU A 22 -14.35 15.79 -16.06
CA GLU A 22 -15.66 15.12 -16.05
C GLU A 22 -15.62 13.75 -15.39
N ARG A 23 -14.59 12.93 -15.65
CA ARG A 23 -14.40 11.65 -14.95
C ARG A 23 -14.16 11.82 -13.46
N ALA A 24 -13.44 12.87 -13.05
CA ALA A 24 -13.26 13.23 -11.65
C ALA A 24 -14.58 13.74 -11.00
N ARG A 25 -15.50 14.32 -11.79
CA ARG A 25 -16.83 14.75 -11.33
C ARG A 25 -17.86 13.62 -11.39
N ALA A 26 -17.70 12.66 -12.28
CA ALA A 26 -18.58 11.49 -12.44
C ALA A 26 -18.22 10.32 -11.52
N ALA A 27 -17.15 10.42 -10.69
CA ALA A 27 -17.05 9.58 -9.51
C ALA A 27 -18.30 9.82 -8.66
N PRO A 28 -19.05 8.76 -8.27
CA PRO A 28 -20.28 8.95 -7.51
C PRO A 28 -19.95 9.85 -6.33
N ALA A 29 -20.76 10.90 -6.17
CA ALA A 29 -20.74 11.78 -5.01
C ALA A 29 -21.21 10.96 -3.81
N ALA A 30 -20.37 10.04 -3.34
CA ALA A 30 -20.43 9.52 -2.01
C ALA A 30 -20.32 10.73 -1.11
N ASP A 31 -21.32 10.91 -0.29
CA ASP A 31 -21.57 11.99 0.62
C ASP A 31 -20.25 12.59 1.16
N ARG A 32 -19.84 13.76 0.65
CA ARG A 32 -18.58 14.44 0.99
C ARG A 32 -18.52 14.91 2.45
N SER A 33 -19.52 14.55 3.24
CA SER A 33 -19.66 14.78 4.68
C SER A 33 -19.07 13.66 5.53
N GLU A 34 -18.80 12.47 5.00
CA GLU A 34 -18.29 11.36 5.78
C GLU A 34 -16.77 11.47 5.88
N VAL A 35 -16.27 11.48 7.11
CA VAL A 35 -14.83 11.43 7.38
C VAL A 35 -14.26 10.17 6.73
N ALA A 36 -13.22 10.34 5.93
CA ALA A 36 -12.59 9.24 5.22
C ALA A 36 -11.15 9.05 5.72
N LEU A 37 -10.71 7.80 5.82
CA LEU A 37 -9.33 7.45 6.10
C LEU A 37 -8.55 7.39 4.78
N PRO A 38 -7.59 8.29 4.53
CA PRO A 38 -6.69 8.17 3.39
C PRO A 38 -5.81 6.93 3.53
N VAL A 39 -5.69 6.14 2.46
CA VAL A 39 -4.92 4.91 2.45
C VAL A 39 -4.02 4.81 1.22
N ALA A 40 -2.94 4.06 1.36
CA ALA A 40 -2.17 3.55 0.25
C ALA A 40 -2.64 2.12 -0.02
N GLU A 41 -3.29 1.91 -1.17
CA GLU A 41 -3.85 0.63 -1.60
C GLU A 41 -2.93 -0.04 -2.62
N PHE A 42 -2.75 -1.34 -2.47
CA PHE A 42 -1.94 -2.16 -3.37
C PHE A 42 -2.47 -3.59 -3.48
N GLY A 43 -2.15 -4.24 -4.60
CA GLY A 43 -2.46 -5.65 -4.81
C GLY A 43 -1.33 -6.54 -4.31
N LEU A 44 -1.70 -7.74 -3.88
CA LEU A 44 -0.78 -8.82 -3.57
C LEU A 44 -1.45 -10.14 -3.96
N GLY A 45 -1.02 -10.72 -5.09
CA GLY A 45 -1.77 -11.78 -5.75
C GLY A 45 -3.15 -11.31 -6.20
N ALA A 46 -4.19 -12.05 -5.82
CA ALA A 46 -5.58 -11.72 -6.16
C ALA A 46 -6.26 -10.76 -5.15
N GLU A 47 -5.62 -10.48 -4.03
CA GLU A 47 -6.20 -9.72 -2.93
C GLU A 47 -5.74 -8.25 -2.95
N ARG A 48 -6.55 -7.39 -2.35
CA ARG A 48 -6.28 -5.96 -2.22
C ARG A 48 -6.04 -5.62 -0.77
N TYR A 49 -4.92 -4.95 -0.55
CA TYR A 49 -4.49 -4.51 0.77
C TYR A 49 -4.40 -3.00 0.83
N ALA A 50 -4.55 -2.46 2.01
CA ALA A 50 -4.39 -1.03 2.26
C ALA A 50 -3.65 -0.80 3.58
N ILE A 51 -2.91 0.29 3.63
CA ILE A 51 -2.29 0.83 4.85
C ILE A 51 -2.72 2.29 5.01
N PRO A 52 -2.84 2.80 6.25
CA PRO A 52 -3.09 4.21 6.47
C PRO A 52 -2.00 5.07 5.79
N LEU A 53 -2.41 6.03 4.99
CA LEU A 53 -1.45 6.90 4.27
C LEU A 53 -0.54 7.68 5.25
N ALA A 54 -1.05 8.00 6.43
CA ALA A 54 -0.31 8.67 7.49
C ALA A 54 0.93 7.87 7.97
N SER A 55 0.91 6.55 7.84
CA SER A 55 2.04 5.68 8.21
C SER A 55 3.08 5.58 7.10
N LEU A 56 2.75 5.89 5.85
CA LEU A 56 3.65 5.75 4.71
C LEU A 56 4.65 6.92 4.66
N ARG A 57 5.95 6.60 4.63
CA ARG A 57 7.04 7.59 4.56
C ARG A 57 7.73 7.63 3.21
N ALA A 58 7.86 6.47 2.56
CA ALA A 58 8.48 6.38 1.24
C ALA A 58 8.05 5.10 0.50
N VAL A 59 8.18 5.15 -0.81
CA VAL A 59 8.09 4.00 -1.70
C VAL A 59 9.43 3.88 -2.40
N LEU A 60 10.11 2.74 -2.23
CA LEU A 60 11.49 2.52 -2.67
C LEU A 60 11.59 1.24 -3.51
N PRO A 61 12.58 1.14 -4.41
CA PRO A 61 12.86 -0.12 -5.08
C PRO A 61 13.35 -1.20 -4.11
N LEU A 62 12.85 -2.43 -4.22
CA LEU A 62 13.25 -3.58 -3.40
C LEU A 62 14.76 -3.88 -3.49
N ARG A 63 15.40 -3.60 -4.65
CA ARG A 63 16.84 -3.79 -4.89
C ARG A 63 17.76 -3.02 -3.93
N LEU A 64 17.22 -2.09 -3.13
CA LEU A 64 17.99 -1.35 -2.11
C LEU A 64 18.18 -2.15 -0.81
N VAL A 65 17.56 -3.33 -0.70
CA VAL A 65 17.69 -4.19 0.49
C VAL A 65 18.95 -5.03 0.39
N THR A 66 19.70 -5.06 1.49
CA THR A 66 20.81 -5.98 1.68
C THR A 66 20.31 -7.18 2.48
N PRO A 67 20.35 -8.41 1.93
CA PRO A 67 19.90 -9.60 2.64
C PRO A 67 20.73 -9.88 3.90
N ILE A 68 20.08 -10.44 4.94
CA ILE A 68 20.74 -10.89 6.16
C ILE A 68 20.79 -12.42 6.14
N PRO A 69 21.99 -13.03 6.21
CA PRO A 69 22.10 -14.48 6.31
C PRO A 69 21.41 -15.01 7.57
N ARG A 70 20.68 -16.12 7.44
CA ARG A 70 19.97 -16.80 8.53
C ARG A 70 18.90 -15.94 9.24
N ALA A 71 18.40 -14.89 8.58
CA ALA A 71 17.26 -14.15 9.08
C ALA A 71 15.99 -15.01 9.10
N PRO A 72 15.00 -14.70 9.95
CA PRO A 72 13.69 -15.33 9.89
C PRO A 72 13.06 -15.20 8.50
N ALA A 73 12.22 -16.16 8.11
CA ALA A 73 11.66 -16.25 6.76
C ALA A 73 10.89 -14.99 6.30
N HIS A 74 10.31 -14.24 7.25
CA HIS A 74 9.62 -12.99 6.95
C HIS A 74 10.55 -11.78 6.83
N VAL A 75 11.86 -11.91 7.16
CA VAL A 75 12.83 -10.82 7.04
C VAL A 75 13.57 -10.94 5.72
N ILE A 76 13.39 -9.97 4.84
CA ILE A 76 14.09 -9.88 3.55
C ILE A 76 15.53 -9.39 3.75
N GLY A 77 15.72 -8.41 4.64
CA GLY A 77 17.02 -7.82 4.89
C GLY A 77 16.95 -6.45 5.53
N LEU A 78 18.01 -5.66 5.34
CA LEU A 78 18.13 -4.30 5.84
C LEU A 78 18.31 -3.31 4.69
N LEU A 79 17.79 -2.11 4.86
CA LEU A 79 18.07 -0.97 4.00
C LEU A 79 18.43 0.25 4.85
N ARG A 80 19.16 1.18 4.25
CA ARG A 80 19.45 2.49 4.86
C ARG A 80 18.45 3.52 4.34
N PHE A 81 17.68 4.09 5.25
CA PHE A 81 16.70 5.13 4.92
C PHE A 81 16.87 6.31 5.86
N GLN A 82 17.15 7.50 5.32
CA GLN A 82 17.39 8.74 6.08
C GLN A 82 18.36 8.58 7.26
N GLY A 83 19.47 7.88 7.02
CA GLY A 83 20.51 7.66 8.03
C GLY A 83 20.24 6.53 9.04
N GLN A 84 19.05 5.94 9.05
CA GLN A 84 18.66 4.84 9.94
C GLN A 84 18.68 3.50 9.19
N LEU A 85 18.97 2.42 9.93
CA LEU A 85 18.77 1.06 9.43
C LEU A 85 17.32 0.66 9.63
N VAL A 86 16.69 0.24 8.54
CA VAL A 86 15.29 -0.19 8.51
C VAL A 86 15.24 -1.65 8.09
N THR A 87 14.54 -2.49 8.85
CA THR A 87 14.31 -3.88 8.49
C THR A 87 13.21 -3.97 7.45
N ALA A 88 13.49 -4.72 6.37
CA ALA A 88 12.52 -5.04 5.32
C ALA A 88 11.93 -6.42 5.56
N HIS A 89 10.61 -6.51 5.51
CA HIS A 89 9.83 -7.73 5.76
C HIS A 89 9.03 -8.12 4.53
N SER A 90 8.88 -9.43 4.32
CA SER A 90 7.94 -9.96 3.34
C SER A 90 6.53 -9.94 3.89
N LEU A 91 5.65 -9.18 3.26
CA LEU A 91 4.25 -9.10 3.65
C LEU A 91 3.55 -10.45 3.51
N MET A 92 3.81 -11.20 2.42
CA MET A 92 3.25 -12.54 2.22
C MET A 92 3.64 -13.49 3.34
N ALA A 93 4.92 -13.48 3.74
CA ALA A 93 5.40 -14.33 4.83
C ALA A 93 4.78 -13.92 6.18
N LEU A 94 4.60 -12.61 6.44
CA LEU A 94 3.91 -12.12 7.63
C LEU A 94 2.43 -12.52 7.67
N LEU A 95 1.78 -12.58 6.51
CA LEU A 95 0.39 -13.04 6.38
C LEU A 95 0.26 -14.56 6.46
N GLY A 96 1.37 -15.30 6.45
CA GLY A 96 1.37 -16.77 6.49
C GLY A 96 0.99 -17.42 5.17
N VAL A 97 1.08 -16.71 4.06
CA VAL A 97 0.78 -17.24 2.73
C VAL A 97 1.94 -18.12 2.26
N LYS A 98 1.65 -19.40 1.98
CA LYS A 98 2.66 -20.35 1.49
C LYS A 98 2.86 -20.21 -0.02
N GLY A 99 4.10 -20.41 -0.47
CA GLY A 99 4.42 -20.45 -1.91
C GLY A 99 4.53 -19.07 -2.56
N TRP A 100 4.79 -18.01 -1.77
CA TRP A 100 5.02 -16.69 -2.29
C TRP A 100 6.23 -16.66 -3.26
N ARG A 101 6.09 -15.94 -4.35
CA ARG A 101 7.17 -15.64 -5.28
C ARG A 101 7.75 -14.28 -4.95
N GLN A 102 9.06 -14.13 -5.13
CA GLN A 102 9.74 -12.84 -4.96
C GLN A 102 9.54 -11.92 -6.19
N ASP A 103 8.32 -11.80 -6.67
CA ASP A 103 7.99 -10.90 -7.77
C ASP A 103 7.76 -9.45 -7.29
N CYS A 104 7.93 -9.22 -5.98
CA CYS A 104 7.85 -7.89 -5.40
C CYS A 104 8.99 -7.01 -5.91
N ALA A 105 8.65 -5.83 -6.40
CA ALA A 105 9.61 -4.88 -6.94
C ALA A 105 9.78 -3.63 -6.06
N VAL A 106 8.89 -3.44 -5.09
CA VAL A 106 8.71 -2.20 -4.35
C VAL A 106 8.73 -2.46 -2.84
N LEU A 107 9.26 -1.50 -2.09
CA LEU A 107 9.20 -1.44 -0.63
C LEU A 107 8.39 -0.24 -0.19
N LEU A 108 7.52 -0.45 0.77
CA LEU A 108 6.80 0.59 1.48
C LEU A 108 7.49 0.83 2.82
N VAL A 109 8.15 1.97 2.99
CA VAL A 109 8.74 2.37 4.27
C VAL A 109 7.65 3.00 5.12
N LEU A 110 7.39 2.41 6.27
CA LEU A 110 6.32 2.77 7.19
C LEU A 110 6.91 3.24 8.51
N GLU A 111 6.26 4.21 9.11
CA GLU A 111 6.54 4.65 10.47
C GLU A 111 5.41 4.18 11.39
N ARG A 112 5.79 3.54 12.46
CA ARG A 112 4.88 3.05 13.49
C ARG A 112 4.59 4.17 14.51
N ASP A 113 3.59 3.95 15.34
CA ASP A 113 3.20 4.91 16.39
C ASP A 113 4.31 5.17 17.42
N ASP A 114 5.24 4.20 17.59
CA ASP A 114 6.42 4.33 18.45
C ASP A 114 7.59 5.07 17.76
N GLY A 115 7.38 5.63 16.57
CA GLY A 115 8.38 6.34 15.78
C GLY A 115 9.41 5.44 15.08
N ARG A 116 9.35 4.12 15.28
CA ARG A 116 10.22 3.16 14.58
C ARG A 116 9.76 2.98 13.15
N ARG A 117 10.74 2.77 12.27
CA ARG A 117 10.50 2.54 10.85
C ARG A 117 10.72 1.08 10.49
N VAL A 118 9.86 0.59 9.64
CA VAL A 118 9.92 -0.74 9.04
C VAL A 118 9.62 -0.63 7.56
N ALA A 119 10.00 -1.63 6.78
CA ALA A 119 9.61 -1.71 5.39
C ALA A 119 8.90 -3.04 5.11
N ILE A 120 7.89 -3.01 4.25
CA ILE A 120 7.23 -4.21 3.73
C ILE A 120 7.34 -4.22 2.21
N ASP A 121 7.43 -5.41 1.63
CA ASP A 121 7.42 -5.57 0.19
C ASP A 121 6.01 -5.51 -0.38
N CYS A 122 5.89 -5.08 -1.63
CA CYS A 122 4.68 -5.22 -2.44
C CYS A 122 5.04 -5.34 -3.93
N GLU A 123 4.08 -5.83 -4.72
CA GLU A 123 4.29 -6.10 -6.16
C GLU A 123 4.42 -4.80 -6.96
N HIS A 124 3.59 -3.82 -6.65
CA HIS A 124 3.45 -2.59 -7.43
C HIS A 124 3.41 -1.36 -6.54
N VAL A 125 3.69 -0.20 -7.13
CA VAL A 125 3.52 1.10 -6.47
C VAL A 125 2.05 1.26 -6.03
N PRO A 126 1.80 1.58 -4.75
CA PRO A 126 0.44 1.72 -4.24
C PRO A 126 -0.30 2.90 -4.88
N ARG A 127 -1.61 2.81 -4.91
CA ARG A 127 -2.50 3.91 -5.27
C ARG A 127 -2.99 4.61 -4.01
N ILE A 128 -3.18 5.90 -4.10
CA ILE A 128 -3.83 6.66 -3.01
C ILE A 128 -5.34 6.54 -3.21
N ASP A 129 -6.03 6.11 -2.15
CA ASP A 129 -7.47 5.98 -2.08
C ASP A 129 -7.97 6.44 -0.70
N ALA A 130 -9.27 6.40 -0.47
CA ALA A 130 -9.88 6.78 0.80
C ALA A 130 -10.98 5.78 1.18
N LEU A 131 -10.94 5.30 2.41
CA LEU A 131 -11.93 4.38 2.96
C LEU A 131 -12.90 5.14 3.87
N PRO A 132 -14.23 4.88 3.79
CA PRO A 132 -15.19 5.47 4.72
C PRO A 132 -14.82 5.11 6.16
N GLN A 133 -14.66 6.12 7.03
CA GLN A 133 -14.23 5.91 8.42
C GLN A 133 -15.14 4.94 9.17
N ARG A 134 -16.46 5.04 8.96
CA ARG A 134 -17.44 4.13 9.58
C ARG A 134 -17.18 2.66 9.21
N ALA A 135 -16.84 2.39 7.94
CA ALA A 135 -16.54 1.03 7.49
C ALA A 135 -15.23 0.51 8.11
N VAL A 136 -14.24 1.39 8.27
CA VAL A 136 -12.98 1.07 8.98
C VAL A 136 -13.23 0.75 10.44
N ASP A 137 -14.03 1.58 11.14
CA ASP A 137 -14.35 1.38 12.56
C ASP A 137 -15.13 0.08 12.76
N GLN A 138 -16.09 -0.22 11.88
CA GLN A 138 -16.82 -1.49 11.90
C GLN A 138 -15.90 -2.69 11.63
N ALA A 139 -14.95 -2.56 10.71
CA ALA A 139 -13.99 -3.63 10.42
C ALA A 139 -13.09 -3.91 11.63
N ARG A 140 -12.60 -2.86 12.30
CA ARG A 140 -11.79 -2.98 13.52
C ARG A 140 -12.57 -3.55 14.70
N ALA A 141 -13.85 -3.19 14.84
CA ALA A 141 -14.72 -3.72 15.90
C ALA A 141 -15.04 -5.20 15.74
N ARG A 142 -14.92 -5.77 14.52
CA ARG A 142 -15.18 -7.20 14.26
C ARG A 142 -14.10 -8.14 14.79
N GLY A 143 -12.90 -7.66 15.07
CA GLY A 143 -11.83 -8.47 15.62
C GLY A 143 -10.52 -7.72 15.80
N ALA A 144 -9.75 -8.13 16.81
CA ALA A 144 -8.41 -7.63 17.10
C ALA A 144 -7.38 -8.47 16.34
N GLY A 145 -7.25 -8.26 15.04
CA GLY A 145 -6.26 -8.96 14.22
C GLY A 145 -5.42 -7.98 13.41
N PRO A 146 -4.34 -8.45 12.78
CA PRO A 146 -3.50 -7.59 11.96
C PRO A 146 -4.12 -7.24 10.61
N VAL A 147 -5.25 -7.85 10.25
CA VAL A 147 -5.94 -7.66 8.98
C VAL A 147 -7.41 -7.38 9.25
N HIS A 148 -7.91 -6.26 8.79
CA HIS A 148 -9.31 -5.85 8.94
C HIS A 148 -9.95 -5.75 7.57
N GLU A 149 -10.88 -6.64 7.25
CA GLU A 149 -11.61 -6.59 5.99
C GLU A 149 -12.62 -5.43 6.00
N VAL A 150 -12.36 -4.42 5.18
CA VAL A 150 -13.22 -3.25 5.01
C VAL A 150 -14.14 -3.47 3.82
N THR A 151 -15.44 -3.42 4.09
CA THR A 151 -16.51 -3.53 3.09
C THR A 151 -17.45 -2.35 3.22
N ALA A 152 -17.82 -1.74 2.11
CA ALA A 152 -18.83 -0.69 2.06
C ALA A 152 -19.61 -0.80 0.75
N GLU A 153 -20.80 -0.21 0.70
CA GLU A 153 -21.62 -0.20 -0.51
C GLU A 153 -20.87 0.50 -1.66
N GLY A 154 -20.81 -0.15 -2.81
CA GLY A 154 -20.08 0.35 -3.98
C GLY A 154 -18.56 0.23 -3.90
N LEU A 155 -18.00 -0.25 -2.80
CA LEU A 155 -16.57 -0.48 -2.62
C LEU A 155 -16.22 -1.97 -2.81
N ARG A 156 -15.17 -2.24 -3.55
CA ARG A 156 -14.60 -3.60 -3.56
C ARG A 156 -13.96 -3.87 -2.19
N PRO A 157 -14.11 -5.07 -1.62
CA PRO A 157 -13.47 -5.43 -0.37
C PRO A 157 -11.97 -5.16 -0.39
N VAL A 158 -11.44 -4.63 0.70
CA VAL A 158 -10.02 -4.35 0.87
C VAL A 158 -9.58 -4.73 2.29
N ALA A 159 -8.42 -5.36 2.41
CA ALA A 159 -7.83 -5.74 3.68
C ALA A 159 -6.97 -4.60 4.23
N LEU A 160 -7.47 -3.87 5.22
CA LEU A 160 -6.70 -2.84 5.92
C LEU A 160 -5.74 -3.51 6.90
N LEU A 161 -4.45 -3.21 6.77
CA LEU A 161 -3.39 -3.81 7.56
C LEU A 161 -3.07 -2.98 8.81
N ASP A 162 -2.98 -3.66 9.95
CA ASP A 162 -2.27 -3.20 11.12
C ASP A 162 -0.84 -3.76 11.08
N VAL A 163 0.09 -2.94 10.60
CA VAL A 163 1.48 -3.36 10.41
C VAL A 163 2.16 -3.67 11.73
N ALA A 164 1.81 -2.97 12.82
CA ALA A 164 2.39 -3.22 14.13
C ALA A 164 1.98 -4.61 14.65
N ALA A 165 0.71 -4.97 14.52
CA ALA A 165 0.20 -6.28 14.89
C ALA A 165 0.76 -7.40 14.00
N LEU A 166 0.93 -7.17 12.69
CA LEU A 166 1.58 -8.11 11.78
C LEU A 166 3.01 -8.45 12.19
N LEU A 167 3.80 -7.43 12.51
CA LEU A 167 5.20 -7.60 12.93
C LEU A 167 5.32 -8.31 14.27
N ALA A 168 4.41 -8.06 15.21
CA ALA A 168 4.36 -8.77 16.49
C ALA A 168 4.17 -10.28 16.27
N ARG A 169 3.23 -10.67 15.40
CA ARG A 169 3.02 -12.09 15.03
C ARG A 169 4.24 -12.72 14.36
N GLY A 170 4.91 -11.99 13.47
CA GLY A 170 6.12 -12.48 12.83
C GLY A 170 7.26 -12.76 13.82
N ALA A 171 7.40 -11.93 14.84
CA ALA A 171 8.38 -12.13 15.91
C ALA A 171 8.07 -13.40 16.76
N GLU A 172 6.82 -13.64 17.09
CA GLU A 172 6.38 -14.83 17.83
C GLU A 172 6.63 -16.13 17.05
N ALA A 173 6.33 -16.12 15.74
CA ALA A 173 6.54 -17.28 14.87
C ALA A 173 8.03 -17.66 14.68
N SER A 174 8.96 -16.76 15.02
CA SER A 174 10.41 -16.99 14.90
C SER A 174 11.04 -17.63 16.14
N HIS A 175 10.29 -17.75 17.25
CA HIS A 175 10.77 -18.30 18.54
C HIS A 175 10.21 -19.68 18.85
N GLY A 176 9.41 -20.26 17.97
CA GLY A 176 8.89 -21.63 18.05
C GLY A 176 9.49 -22.52 16.98
#